data_ed3d5e4661682012cfc3b68392585e3b
#
_entry.id   ed3d5e4661682012cfc3b68392585e3b
#
_cell.length_a   1.000
_cell.length_b   1.000
_cell.length_c   1.000
_cell.angle_alpha   90.00
_cell.angle_beta   90.00
_cell.angle_gamma   90.00
#
_symmetry.space_group_name_H-M   'P 1'
#
loop_
_entity.id
_entity.type
_entity.pdbx_description
1 polymer ?
#
loop_
_entity_poly.entity_id
_entity_poly.type
_entity_poly.pdbx_seq_one_letter_code
_entity_poly.pdbx_strand_id
1 'polypeptide(L)'
;MKPVRANTIAKSIAIGSPADGDLAVAAARDSGGSIHAVAEDQIVDNIALLAETTGVFGETAPAVTLGALRSAVERGELGSSDRVVLLVTGDGLKTPGLVADRYDPIRVQPDADQILETLGVQV
;
A
#
# COMPACT_ATOMS: atom_id res chain seq x y z
N MET A 1 -11.35 21.64 8.53
CA MET A 1 -10.25 21.45 7.54
C MET A 1 -10.29 22.50 6.42
N LYS A 2 -9.15 22.78 5.76
CA LYS A 2 -9.13 23.60 4.52
C LYS A 2 -9.16 22.66 3.31
N PRO A 3 -10.10 22.81 2.34
CA PRO A 3 -10.07 22.07 1.09
C PRO A 3 -8.79 22.33 0.30
N VAL A 4 -8.25 21.29 -0.31
CA VAL A 4 -7.06 21.37 -1.17
C VAL A 4 -7.32 20.61 -2.48
N ARG A 5 -6.59 20.93 -3.55
CA ARG A 5 -6.63 20.10 -4.76
C ARG A 5 -5.81 18.84 -4.51
N ALA A 6 -6.46 17.70 -4.60
CA ALA A 6 -5.76 16.40 -4.49
C ALA A 6 -4.81 16.21 -5.67
N ASN A 7 -3.58 15.80 -5.38
CA ASN A 7 -2.56 15.44 -6.35
C ASN A 7 -1.75 14.25 -5.81
N THR A 8 -2.15 13.04 -6.19
CA THR A 8 -1.53 11.80 -5.74
C THR A 8 -1.80 10.67 -6.72
N ILE A 9 -0.91 9.67 -6.77
CA ILE A 9 -1.15 8.39 -7.46
C ILE A 9 -2.15 7.51 -6.71
N ALA A 10 -2.38 7.75 -5.42
CA ALA A 10 -3.37 7.04 -4.60
C ALA A 10 -4.80 7.50 -4.93
N LYS A 11 -5.26 7.15 -6.12
CA LYS A 11 -6.51 7.68 -6.72
C LYS A 11 -7.76 7.38 -5.89
N SER A 12 -7.83 6.23 -5.23
CA SER A 12 -8.98 5.83 -4.41
C SER A 12 -9.17 6.72 -3.17
N ILE A 13 -8.11 7.40 -2.72
CA ILE A 13 -8.13 8.31 -1.57
C ILE A 13 -7.77 9.76 -1.94
N ALA A 14 -7.73 10.09 -3.23
CA ALA A 14 -7.41 11.41 -3.74
C ALA A 14 -8.58 12.40 -3.56
N ILE A 15 -8.94 12.69 -2.32
CA ILE A 15 -10.07 13.53 -1.94
C ILE A 15 -9.56 14.80 -1.27
N GLY A 16 -9.74 15.94 -1.96
CA GLY A 16 -9.24 17.24 -1.48
C GLY A 16 -10.12 17.88 -0.40
N SER A 17 -11.35 17.40 -0.22
CA SER A 17 -12.29 17.84 0.82
C SER A 17 -13.12 16.64 1.27
N PRO A 18 -12.55 15.75 2.09
CA PRO A 18 -13.25 14.57 2.57
C PRO A 18 -14.43 14.95 3.48
N ALA A 19 -15.58 14.29 3.26
CA ALA A 19 -16.82 14.57 4.00
C ALA A 19 -16.64 14.40 5.52
N ASP A 20 -15.93 13.33 5.92
CA ASP A 20 -15.72 12.97 7.33
C ASP A 20 -14.36 13.45 7.89
N GLY A 21 -13.72 14.39 7.20
CA GLY A 21 -12.36 14.80 7.57
C GLY A 21 -12.24 15.43 8.94
N ASP A 22 -13.21 16.24 9.37
CA ASP A 22 -13.21 16.81 10.71
C ASP A 22 -13.47 15.74 11.79
N LEU A 23 -14.29 14.73 11.49
CA LEU A 23 -14.52 13.58 12.37
C LEU A 23 -13.24 12.73 12.48
N ALA A 24 -12.52 12.50 11.39
CA ALA A 24 -11.26 11.77 11.42
C ALA A 24 -10.20 12.49 12.27
N VAL A 25 -10.10 13.81 12.16
CA VAL A 25 -9.20 14.62 13.00
C VAL A 25 -9.62 14.56 14.48
N ALA A 26 -10.91 14.64 14.76
CA ALA A 26 -11.42 14.52 16.15
C ALA A 26 -11.10 13.13 16.71
N ALA A 27 -11.38 12.05 15.97
CA ALA A 27 -11.09 10.68 16.39
C ALA A 27 -9.60 10.47 16.70
N ALA A 28 -8.69 10.99 15.86
CA ALA A 28 -7.26 10.91 16.12
C ALA A 28 -6.86 11.64 17.41
N ARG A 29 -7.42 12.83 17.68
CA ARG A 29 -7.15 13.59 18.90
C ARG A 29 -7.70 12.89 20.14
N ASP A 30 -8.95 12.43 20.10
CA ASP A 30 -9.65 11.85 21.22
C ASP A 30 -9.04 10.50 21.64
N SER A 31 -8.48 9.76 20.68
CA SER A 31 -7.78 8.49 20.93
C SER A 31 -6.29 8.66 21.31
N GLY A 32 -5.74 9.88 21.27
CA GLY A 32 -4.30 10.12 21.42
C GLY A 32 -3.48 9.62 20.23
N GLY A 33 -4.14 9.36 19.10
CA GLY A 33 -3.51 8.92 17.86
C GLY A 33 -2.96 10.07 17.02
N SER A 34 -2.43 9.73 15.85
CA SER A 34 -1.81 10.69 14.92
C SER A 34 -2.28 10.48 13.48
N ILE A 35 -2.08 11.49 12.65
CA ILE A 35 -2.32 11.47 11.21
C ILE A 35 -0.97 11.73 10.52
N HIS A 36 -0.55 10.80 9.67
CA HIS A 36 0.70 10.88 8.95
C HIS A 36 0.49 11.18 7.47
N ALA A 37 1.38 11.97 6.89
CA ALA A 37 1.52 12.12 5.45
C ALA A 37 2.59 11.14 4.94
N VAL A 38 2.33 10.53 3.79
CA VAL A 38 3.25 9.63 3.10
C VAL A 38 3.69 10.28 1.80
N ALA A 39 4.99 10.26 1.51
CA ALA A 39 5.54 10.81 0.29
C ALA A 39 5.15 9.96 -0.94
N GLU A 40 4.89 10.60 -2.07
CA GLU A 40 4.43 9.94 -3.30
C GLU A 40 5.40 8.87 -3.80
N ASP A 41 6.69 9.10 -3.70
CA ASP A 41 7.76 8.20 -4.11
C ASP A 41 7.83 6.91 -3.25
N GLN A 42 7.29 6.94 -2.04
CA GLN A 42 7.24 5.78 -1.14
C GLN A 42 6.05 4.85 -1.41
N ILE A 43 5.03 5.31 -2.13
CA ILE A 43 3.78 4.55 -2.29
C ILE A 43 4.01 3.23 -3.02
N VAL A 44 4.72 3.26 -4.16
CA VAL A 44 5.00 2.06 -4.95
C VAL A 44 5.90 1.07 -4.18
N ASP A 45 6.89 1.58 -3.45
CA ASP A 45 7.75 0.76 -2.60
C ASP A 45 6.96 0.09 -1.47
N ASN A 46 6.00 0.79 -0.90
CA ASN A 46 5.14 0.22 0.15
C ASN A 46 4.16 -0.84 -0.40
N ILE A 47 3.71 -0.74 -1.68
CA ILE A 47 2.95 -1.82 -2.33
C ILE A 47 3.80 -3.09 -2.38
N ALA A 48 5.03 -2.98 -2.87
CA ALA A 48 5.95 -4.11 -2.97
C ALA A 48 6.28 -4.69 -1.58
N LEU A 49 6.64 -3.84 -0.63
CA LEU A 49 6.96 -4.26 0.74
C LEU A 49 5.81 -5.02 1.40
N LEU A 50 4.56 -4.54 1.24
CA LEU A 50 3.38 -5.23 1.77
C LEU A 50 3.25 -6.63 1.18
N ALA A 51 3.37 -6.75 -0.14
CA ALA A 51 3.27 -8.03 -0.84
C ALA A 51 4.39 -9.01 -0.45
N GLU A 52 5.63 -8.53 -0.41
CA GLU A 52 6.82 -9.34 -0.11
C GLU A 52 6.83 -9.86 1.33
N THR A 53 6.34 -9.05 2.28
CA THR A 53 6.41 -9.42 3.70
C THR A 53 5.17 -10.17 4.20
N THR A 54 4.02 -10.00 3.56
CA THR A 54 2.75 -10.56 4.04
C THR A 54 2.05 -11.47 3.03
N GLY A 55 2.46 -11.47 1.77
CA GLY A 55 1.75 -12.12 0.67
C GLY A 55 0.48 -11.36 0.23
N VAL A 56 0.20 -10.19 0.80
CA VAL A 56 -1.00 -9.40 0.47
C VAL A 56 -0.67 -8.33 -0.55
N PHE A 57 -1.22 -8.45 -1.75
CA PHE A 57 -1.08 -7.44 -2.80
C PHE A 57 -2.16 -6.37 -2.66
N GLY A 58 -1.81 -5.27 -2.02
CA GLY A 58 -2.69 -4.11 -1.83
C GLY A 58 -2.50 -3.04 -2.90
N GLU A 59 -3.54 -2.22 -3.13
CA GLU A 59 -3.44 -1.02 -3.97
C GLU A 59 -2.71 0.14 -3.24
N THR A 60 -2.76 1.32 -3.83
CA THR A 60 -2.10 2.53 -3.29
C THR A 60 -2.64 2.99 -1.93
N ALA A 61 -3.93 2.80 -1.60
CA ALA A 61 -4.47 3.19 -0.29
C ALA A 61 -3.86 2.36 0.86
N PRO A 62 -3.82 1.01 0.81
CA PRO A 62 -3.05 0.19 1.74
C PRO A 62 -1.57 0.57 1.82
N ALA A 63 -0.95 0.93 0.70
CA ALA A 63 0.44 1.38 0.69
C ALA A 63 0.66 2.68 1.48
N VAL A 64 -0.28 3.61 1.40
CA VAL A 64 -0.29 4.82 2.25
C VAL A 64 -0.48 4.44 3.71
N THR A 65 -1.36 3.47 4.03
CA THR A 65 -1.54 2.99 5.40
C THR A 65 -0.25 2.35 5.95
N LEU A 66 0.46 1.53 5.15
CA LEU A 66 1.76 0.99 5.53
C LEU A 66 2.82 2.08 5.71
N GLY A 67 2.83 3.08 4.84
CA GLY A 67 3.74 4.24 4.96
C GLY A 67 3.51 5.04 6.25
N ALA A 68 2.25 5.20 6.64
CA ALA A 68 1.89 5.83 7.92
C ALA A 68 2.38 5.01 9.12
N LEU A 69 2.23 3.66 9.08
CA LEU A 69 2.77 2.76 10.09
C LEU A 69 4.29 2.89 10.20
N ARG A 70 5.01 2.86 9.07
CA ARG A 70 6.46 3.03 9.06
C ARG A 70 6.89 4.36 9.69
N SER A 71 6.20 5.45 9.32
CA SER A 71 6.47 6.77 9.88
C SER A 71 6.23 6.81 11.40
N ALA A 72 5.18 6.17 11.91
CA ALA A 72 4.90 6.07 13.34
C ALA A 72 6.01 5.30 14.10
N VAL A 73 6.49 4.20 13.53
CA VAL A 73 7.62 3.44 14.09
C VAL A 73 8.91 4.26 14.09
N GLU A 74 9.24 4.93 12.98
CA GLU A 74 10.44 5.76 12.86
C GLU A 74 10.44 6.93 13.85
N ARG A 75 9.27 7.44 14.21
CA ARG A 75 9.10 8.51 15.21
C ARG A 75 9.07 8.00 16.65
N GLY A 76 9.11 6.69 16.86
CA GLY A 76 9.00 6.08 18.19
C GLY A 76 7.61 6.18 18.80
N GLU A 77 6.56 6.43 17.99
CA GLU A 77 5.16 6.42 18.42
C GLU A 77 4.66 5.00 18.66
N LEU A 78 5.30 4.01 18.03
CA LEU A 78 5.03 2.58 18.17
C LEU A 78 6.31 1.82 18.48
N GLY A 79 6.23 0.91 19.43
CA GLY A 79 7.32 0.04 19.86
C GLY A 79 7.13 -1.42 19.46
N SER A 80 8.16 -2.24 19.67
CA SER A 80 8.16 -3.67 19.30
C SER A 80 7.15 -4.53 20.09
N SER A 81 6.64 -4.03 21.21
CA SER A 81 5.61 -4.70 22.02
C SER A 81 4.18 -4.35 21.63
N ASP A 82 3.99 -3.36 20.76
CA ASP A 82 2.67 -2.92 20.36
C ASP A 82 2.04 -3.89 19.35
N ARG A 83 0.75 -4.12 19.51
CA ARG A 83 -0.05 -4.89 18.55
C ARG A 83 -0.73 -3.92 17.60
N VAL A 84 -0.38 -4.02 16.33
CA VAL A 84 -0.88 -3.14 15.27
C VAL A 84 -1.80 -3.92 14.33
N VAL A 85 -2.92 -3.31 13.96
CA VAL A 85 -3.80 -3.80 12.90
C VAL A 85 -3.69 -2.84 11.72
N LEU A 86 -3.21 -3.35 10.58
CA LEU A 86 -3.13 -2.61 9.33
C LEU A 86 -4.39 -2.90 8.49
N LEU A 87 -5.17 -1.87 8.18
CA LEU A 87 -6.36 -2.01 7.34
C LEU A 87 -5.97 -1.96 5.85
N VAL A 88 -6.09 -3.11 5.18
CA VAL A 88 -5.87 -3.24 3.74
C VAL A 88 -7.23 -3.20 3.03
N THR A 89 -7.61 -2.03 2.53
CA THR A 89 -8.97 -1.76 2.05
C THR A 89 -9.16 -1.90 0.54
N GLY A 90 -8.09 -2.16 -0.21
CA GLY A 90 -8.16 -2.29 -1.67
C GLY A 90 -7.16 -3.28 -2.21
N ASP A 91 -7.59 -4.06 -3.20
CA ASP A 91 -6.79 -5.07 -3.91
C ASP A 91 -5.86 -4.43 -4.95
N GLY A 92 -4.63 -4.92 -5.06
CA GLY A 92 -3.60 -4.41 -5.98
C GLY A 92 -3.94 -4.57 -7.46
N LEU A 93 -4.81 -5.52 -7.81
CA LEU A 93 -5.27 -5.70 -9.18
C LEU A 93 -6.06 -4.51 -9.73
N LYS A 94 -6.47 -3.56 -8.88
CA LYS A 94 -7.04 -2.28 -9.34
C LYS A 94 -6.01 -1.38 -10.01
N THR A 95 -4.73 -1.51 -9.65
CA THR A 95 -3.64 -0.64 -10.13
C THR A 95 -2.36 -1.42 -10.48
N PRO A 96 -2.45 -2.55 -11.22
CA PRO A 96 -1.28 -3.42 -11.49
C PRO A 96 -0.17 -2.69 -12.26
N GLY A 97 -0.52 -1.70 -13.09
CA GLY A 97 0.44 -0.93 -13.86
C GLY A 97 1.46 -0.14 -13.02
N LEU A 98 1.16 0.15 -11.74
CA LEU A 98 2.09 0.87 -10.88
C LEU A 98 3.30 0.03 -10.44
N VAL A 99 3.20 -1.28 -10.53
CA VAL A 99 4.26 -2.23 -10.16
C VAL A 99 4.74 -3.07 -11.34
N ALA A 100 4.26 -2.79 -12.55
CA ALA A 100 4.57 -3.58 -13.75
C ALA A 100 6.07 -3.69 -14.03
N ASP A 101 6.82 -2.61 -13.77
CA ASP A 101 8.28 -2.58 -13.99
C ASP A 101 9.07 -3.39 -12.94
N ARG A 102 8.41 -3.85 -11.87
CA ARG A 102 9.05 -4.64 -10.80
C ARG A 102 8.93 -6.14 -11.01
N TYR A 103 8.02 -6.56 -11.88
CA TYR A 103 7.73 -7.96 -12.16
C TYR A 103 7.76 -8.16 -13.66
N ASP A 104 8.64 -9.02 -14.12
CA ASP A 104 8.74 -9.39 -15.55
C ASP A 104 7.97 -10.71 -15.75
N PRO A 105 6.69 -10.67 -16.19
CA PRO A 105 5.90 -11.87 -16.37
C PRO A 105 6.42 -12.66 -17.56
N ILE A 106 6.80 -13.90 -17.30
CA ILE A 106 7.24 -14.82 -18.36
C ILE A 106 6.02 -15.25 -19.16
N ARG A 107 6.02 -14.94 -20.46
CA ARG A 107 4.97 -15.39 -21.37
C ARG A 107 5.25 -16.82 -21.79
N VAL A 108 4.32 -17.72 -21.53
CA VAL A 108 4.35 -19.11 -21.92
C VAL A 108 3.09 -19.47 -22.71
N GLN A 109 3.16 -20.46 -23.61
CA GLN A 109 1.97 -21.07 -24.19
C GLN A 109 1.33 -22.01 -23.15
N PRO A 110 0.03 -22.32 -23.26
CA PRO A 110 -0.65 -23.24 -22.36
C PRO A 110 -0.27 -24.71 -22.66
N ASP A 111 1.01 -25.00 -22.56
CA ASP A 111 1.66 -26.28 -22.84
C ASP A 111 2.58 -26.63 -21.65
N ALA A 112 2.37 -27.79 -21.04
CA ALA A 112 3.07 -28.17 -19.82
C ALA A 112 4.57 -28.31 -20.02
N ASP A 113 5.00 -28.90 -21.15
CA ASP A 113 6.41 -29.16 -21.43
C ASP A 113 7.16 -27.82 -21.64
N GLN A 114 6.55 -26.89 -22.37
CA GLN A 114 7.12 -25.53 -22.55
C GLN A 114 7.19 -24.74 -21.25
N ILE A 115 6.21 -24.89 -20.36
CA ILE A 115 6.23 -24.24 -19.05
C ILE A 115 7.40 -24.77 -18.22
N LEU A 116 7.56 -26.10 -18.14
CA LEU A 116 8.66 -26.73 -17.41
C LEU A 116 10.02 -26.34 -17.96
N GLU A 117 10.18 -26.34 -19.28
CA GLU A 117 11.42 -25.92 -19.97
C GLU A 117 11.75 -24.46 -19.66
N THR A 118 10.74 -23.56 -19.76
CA THR A 118 10.91 -22.12 -19.52
C THR A 118 11.29 -21.84 -18.07
N LEU A 119 10.76 -22.59 -17.12
CA LEU A 119 11.06 -22.48 -15.69
C LEU A 119 12.33 -23.22 -15.26
N GLY A 120 12.98 -23.97 -16.18
CA GLY A 120 14.17 -24.76 -15.87
C GLY A 120 13.92 -25.92 -14.93
N VAL A 121 12.66 -26.42 -14.84
CA VAL A 121 12.28 -27.55 -14.00
C VAL A 121 12.52 -28.85 -14.78
N GLN A 122 13.42 -29.68 -14.29
CA GLN A 122 13.58 -31.05 -14.80
C GLN A 122 12.63 -31.97 -14.06
N VAL A 123 11.78 -32.67 -14.79
CA VAL A 123 10.88 -33.70 -14.29
C VAL A 123 11.51 -35.11 -14.42
#